data_4c70c47f86b15f4f63711fa6e252f735
#
_entry.id   4c70c47f86b15f4f63711fa6e252f735
#
_cell.length_a   1.000
_cell.length_b   1.000
_cell.length_c   1.000
_cell.angle_alpha   90.00
_cell.angle_beta   90.00
_cell.angle_gamma   90.00
#
_symmetry.space_group_name_H-M   'P 1'
#
loop_
_entity.id
_entity.type
_entity.pdbx_description
1 polymer ?
#
loop_
_entity_poly.entity_id
_entity_poly.type
_entity_poly.pdbx_seq_one_letter_code
_entity_poly.pdbx_strand_id
1 'polypeptide(L)'
;MGGPYVGKERVNENQRWNDRDMSEKFDTSRLPRELSSVFEELVARDPYQLEFHQAVYEVLMTLTPLVTRKPEYQDLAIFERITEPERQVMFRVPWSDDQGQIHVNRGFRVQFNSALGPYKGGLRFHPSVNLSIIKFLGFEQIFKNSLTGLPMGGAKGGANFNPKGKSDAEIMRFCQSFMTELQRHIGPDTDVPAGDIGVGGREIGYLFGQYRRLRNSFDAGVLTGKGLTWGGSFARTEATGYGLVYFAEEMLRAHGTSFDGKRVVVSGSGNVAIYATEKAQELGATVVAVSDSSGFVVDEAGIDVELLKDVKERRRGRISDYANQRSSARFSAEGSIWEVPCDVALPCATQNELP
;
A
#
# COMPACT_ATOMS: atom_id res chain seq x y z
N MET A 1 38.18 26.81 -5.09
CA MET A 1 37.21 27.93 -5.05
C MET A 1 35.83 27.30 -4.98
N GLY A 2 35.21 27.45 -3.83
CA GLY A 2 33.91 26.82 -3.54
C GLY A 2 32.77 27.62 -4.16
N GLY A 3 31.83 26.91 -4.76
CA GLY A 3 30.52 27.43 -5.18
C GLY A 3 29.44 26.86 -4.25
N PRO A 4 28.35 27.57 -3.98
CA PRO A 4 27.50 27.29 -2.82
C PRO A 4 26.53 26.13 -3.05
N TYR A 5 26.41 25.31 -2.02
CA TYR A 5 25.30 24.38 -1.82
C TYR A 5 23.98 25.17 -1.76
N VAL A 6 23.10 24.99 -2.74
CA VAL A 6 21.72 25.50 -2.71
C VAL A 6 20.78 24.31 -2.74
N GLY A 7 19.90 24.26 -1.73
CA GLY A 7 18.76 23.36 -1.74
C GLY A 7 18.50 22.64 -0.42
N LYS A 8 18.46 23.38 0.69
CA LYS A 8 17.74 22.89 1.88
C LYS A 8 16.24 23.11 1.65
N GLU A 9 15.55 22.11 1.12
CA GLU A 9 14.11 21.99 1.41
C GLU A 9 13.97 21.88 2.93
N ARG A 10 13.26 22.86 3.51
CA ARG A 10 12.97 22.89 4.95
C ARG A 10 12.14 21.66 5.26
N VAL A 11 12.74 20.69 5.92
CA VAL A 11 12.01 19.68 6.69
C VAL A 11 11.15 20.46 7.68
N ASN A 12 9.85 20.25 7.59
CA ASN A 12 8.86 20.93 8.41
C ASN A 12 9.18 20.68 9.91
N GLU A 13 9.59 21.71 10.65
CA GLU A 13 10.05 21.63 12.05
C GLU A 13 8.92 21.28 13.05
N ASN A 14 7.71 20.96 12.56
CA ASN A 14 6.54 20.68 13.38
C ASN A 14 6.35 19.21 13.78
N GLN A 15 7.38 18.36 13.68
CA GLN A 15 7.31 16.96 14.17
C GLN A 15 8.31 16.65 15.28
N ARG A 16 8.44 17.51 16.29
CA ARG A 16 8.97 17.11 17.59
C ARG A 16 7.81 16.65 18.46
N TRP A 17 7.50 15.38 18.36
CA TRP A 17 6.54 14.75 19.25
C TRP A 17 7.18 14.60 20.64
N ASN A 18 6.56 15.20 21.66
CA ASN A 18 6.88 14.98 23.07
C ASN A 18 6.14 13.75 23.59
N ASP A 19 6.66 13.07 24.62
CA ASP A 19 6.01 11.92 25.28
C ASP A 19 4.58 12.25 25.78
N ARG A 20 4.25 13.52 26.01
CA ARG A 20 2.90 14.01 26.31
C ARG A 20 1.91 13.82 25.16
N ASP A 21 2.36 13.98 23.93
CA ASP A 21 1.49 13.81 22.73
C ASP A 21 1.08 12.36 22.49
N MET A 22 1.87 11.40 22.97
CA MET A 22 1.60 9.97 22.79
C MET A 22 0.47 9.47 23.69
N SER A 23 0.45 9.88 24.96
CA SER A 23 -0.62 9.53 25.91
C SER A 23 -1.95 10.22 25.60
N GLU A 24 -1.92 11.37 24.91
CA GLU A 24 -3.11 12.05 24.40
C GLU A 24 -3.67 11.39 23.15
N LYS A 25 -2.81 10.74 22.35
CA LYS A 25 -3.20 10.12 21.07
C LYS A 25 -3.72 8.69 21.20
N PHE A 26 -3.19 7.92 22.17
CA PHE A 26 -3.57 6.51 22.37
C PHE A 26 -4.03 6.32 23.83
N ASP A 27 -5.33 6.21 24.00
CA ASP A 27 -5.93 5.96 25.33
C ASP A 27 -5.80 4.50 25.73
N THR A 28 -4.65 4.14 26.32
CA THR A 28 -4.37 2.77 26.75
C THR A 28 -5.31 2.26 27.85
N SER A 29 -6.03 3.16 28.56
CA SER A 29 -7.04 2.77 29.56
C SER A 29 -8.22 1.99 28.95
N ARG A 30 -8.42 2.09 27.66
CA ARG A 30 -9.45 1.35 26.92
C ARG A 30 -9.03 -0.09 26.58
N LEU A 31 -7.77 -0.44 26.75
CA LEU A 31 -7.25 -1.79 26.54
C LEU A 31 -7.29 -2.57 27.88
N PRO A 32 -7.54 -3.90 27.84
CA PRO A 32 -7.22 -4.75 28.97
C PRO A 32 -5.77 -4.59 29.39
N ARG A 33 -5.47 -4.77 30.67
CA ARG A 33 -4.13 -4.57 31.23
C ARG A 33 -3.03 -5.31 30.45
N GLU A 34 -3.33 -6.53 30.01
CA GLU A 34 -2.42 -7.40 29.26
C GLU A 34 -2.05 -6.77 27.91
N LEU A 35 -3.04 -6.26 27.17
CA LEU A 35 -2.80 -5.60 25.88
C LEU A 35 -2.20 -4.20 26.05
N SER A 36 -2.54 -3.47 27.12
CA SER A 36 -1.94 -2.19 27.46
C SER A 36 -0.43 -2.35 27.69
N SER A 37 -0.02 -3.37 28.47
CA SER A 37 1.40 -3.67 28.72
C SER A 37 2.16 -3.96 27.41
N VAL A 38 1.61 -4.78 26.53
CA VAL A 38 2.20 -5.07 25.20
C VAL A 38 2.38 -3.80 24.38
N PHE A 39 1.36 -2.94 24.37
CA PHE A 39 1.42 -1.68 23.62
C PHE A 39 2.45 -0.68 24.22
N GLU A 40 2.48 -0.53 25.53
CA GLU A 40 3.43 0.35 26.22
C GLU A 40 4.89 -0.10 26.00
N GLU A 41 5.15 -1.40 26.08
CA GLU A 41 6.48 -1.96 25.79
C GLU A 41 6.89 -1.73 24.34
N LEU A 42 5.94 -1.88 23.38
CA LEU A 42 6.19 -1.61 21.97
C LEU A 42 6.54 -0.14 21.74
N VAL A 43 5.80 0.78 22.33
CA VAL A 43 6.06 2.23 22.21
C VAL A 43 7.43 2.60 22.82
N ALA A 44 7.77 2.02 23.99
CA ALA A 44 9.06 2.26 24.63
C ALA A 44 10.24 1.73 23.79
N ARG A 45 10.05 0.61 23.10
CA ARG A 45 11.08 0.01 22.23
C ARG A 45 11.28 0.77 20.92
N ASP A 46 10.19 1.26 20.33
CA ASP A 46 10.16 1.88 19.00
C ASP A 46 9.58 3.31 19.02
N PRO A 47 10.11 4.26 19.81
CA PRO A 47 9.42 5.51 20.20
C PRO A 47 9.06 6.45 19.04
N TYR A 48 9.66 6.30 17.87
CA TYR A 48 9.44 7.19 16.71
C TYR A 48 8.65 6.52 15.57
N GLN A 49 7.96 5.41 15.83
CA GLN A 49 7.25 4.64 14.79
C GLN A 49 5.73 4.83 14.89
N LEU A 50 5.27 6.07 14.74
CA LEU A 50 3.89 6.46 15.00
C LEU A 50 2.84 5.76 14.16
N GLU A 51 3.12 5.55 12.86
CA GLU A 51 2.22 4.83 11.97
C GLU A 51 2.08 3.36 12.40
N PHE A 52 3.17 2.77 12.89
CA PHE A 52 3.15 1.42 13.41
C PHE A 52 2.40 1.34 14.75
N HIS A 53 2.60 2.32 15.64
CA HIS A 53 1.85 2.40 16.92
C HIS A 53 0.34 2.49 16.66
N GLN A 54 -0.09 3.34 15.74
CA GLN A 54 -1.50 3.47 15.39
C GLN A 54 -2.10 2.14 14.94
N ALA A 55 -1.47 1.47 13.98
CA ALA A 55 -1.95 0.18 13.48
C ALA A 55 -2.02 -0.90 14.57
N VAL A 56 -1.01 -0.97 15.44
CA VAL A 56 -1.00 -1.92 16.56
C VAL A 56 -2.11 -1.59 17.55
N TYR A 57 -2.26 -0.33 17.95
CA TYR A 57 -3.31 0.10 18.88
C TYR A 57 -4.71 -0.26 18.38
N GLU A 58 -5.03 0.06 17.12
CA GLU A 58 -6.31 -0.24 16.49
C GLU A 58 -6.61 -1.74 16.48
N VAL A 59 -5.61 -2.58 16.13
CA VAL A 59 -5.78 -4.03 16.13
C VAL A 59 -5.96 -4.57 17.55
N LEU A 60 -5.14 -4.15 18.52
CA LEU A 60 -5.27 -4.59 19.91
C LEU A 60 -6.65 -4.24 20.49
N MET A 61 -7.21 -3.08 20.15
CA MET A 61 -8.58 -2.70 20.51
C MET A 61 -9.60 -3.71 20.01
N THR A 62 -9.45 -4.21 18.77
CA THR A 62 -10.36 -5.21 18.20
C THR A 62 -10.17 -6.60 18.80
N LEU A 63 -8.97 -6.91 19.30
CA LEU A 63 -8.65 -8.20 19.94
C LEU A 63 -9.04 -8.28 21.43
N THR A 64 -9.51 -7.18 22.04
CA THR A 64 -9.94 -7.12 23.44
C THR A 64 -10.88 -8.28 23.84
N PRO A 65 -11.93 -8.64 23.06
CA PRO A 65 -12.78 -9.79 23.42
C PRO A 65 -12.06 -11.12 23.42
N LEU A 66 -10.93 -11.24 22.71
CA LEU A 66 -10.17 -12.48 22.60
C LEU A 66 -9.38 -12.77 23.89
N VAL A 67 -8.87 -11.74 24.56
CA VAL A 67 -8.14 -11.86 25.82
C VAL A 67 -8.97 -12.60 26.88
N THR A 68 -10.25 -12.22 26.99
CA THR A 68 -11.18 -12.88 27.94
C THR A 68 -11.57 -14.29 27.51
N ARG A 69 -11.72 -14.53 26.21
CA ARG A 69 -12.18 -15.83 25.67
C ARG A 69 -11.08 -16.87 25.56
N LYS A 70 -9.83 -16.44 25.47
CA LYS A 70 -8.64 -17.25 25.20
C LYS A 70 -7.47 -16.83 26.08
N PRO A 71 -7.58 -16.99 27.42
CA PRO A 71 -6.52 -16.59 28.35
C PRO A 71 -5.18 -17.29 28.07
N GLU A 72 -5.21 -18.52 27.50
CA GLU A 72 -4.01 -19.24 27.10
C GLU A 72 -3.13 -18.51 26.07
N TYR A 73 -3.66 -17.51 25.37
CA TYR A 73 -2.87 -16.70 24.43
C TYR A 73 -1.91 -15.76 25.13
N GLN A 74 -2.19 -15.37 26.38
CA GLN A 74 -1.27 -14.61 27.21
C GLN A 74 -0.09 -15.47 27.64
N ASP A 75 -0.35 -16.70 28.13
CA ASP A 75 0.68 -17.65 28.54
C ASP A 75 1.65 -18.00 27.40
N LEU A 76 1.18 -17.93 26.15
CA LEU A 76 1.95 -18.20 24.95
C LEU A 76 2.59 -16.93 24.35
N ALA A 77 2.46 -15.77 25.00
CA ALA A 77 2.94 -14.46 24.52
C ALA A 77 2.53 -14.17 23.05
N ILE A 78 1.28 -14.50 22.70
CA ILE A 78 0.81 -14.36 21.30
C ILE A 78 0.76 -12.90 20.90
N PHE A 79 0.33 -12.00 21.78
CA PHE A 79 0.20 -10.56 21.48
C PHE A 79 1.56 -9.89 21.29
N GLU A 80 2.54 -10.25 22.09
CA GLU A 80 3.93 -9.80 21.97
C GLU A 80 4.56 -10.31 20.66
N ARG A 81 4.30 -11.57 20.32
CA ARG A 81 4.85 -12.20 19.10
C ARG A 81 4.23 -11.67 17.82
N ILE A 82 2.94 -11.33 17.79
CA ILE A 82 2.32 -10.77 16.59
C ILE A 82 2.63 -9.29 16.38
N THR A 83 3.11 -8.58 17.39
CA THR A 83 3.51 -7.17 17.31
C THR A 83 5.01 -6.99 17.07
N GLU A 84 5.79 -8.06 17.10
CA GLU A 84 7.23 -8.04 16.80
C GLU A 84 7.51 -8.72 15.46
N PRO A 85 8.13 -8.04 14.48
CA PRO A 85 8.50 -8.67 13.22
C PRO A 85 9.64 -9.68 13.42
N GLU A 86 9.55 -10.83 12.74
CA GLU A 86 10.59 -11.87 12.81
C GLU A 86 11.94 -11.37 12.26
N ARG A 87 11.94 -10.52 11.23
CA ARG A 87 13.15 -9.93 10.64
C ARG A 87 12.89 -8.56 10.04
N GLN A 88 13.86 -7.68 10.20
CA GLN A 88 13.89 -6.37 9.56
C GLN A 88 15.18 -6.23 8.76
N VAL A 89 15.08 -6.06 7.46
CA VAL A 89 16.21 -5.87 6.56
C VAL A 89 16.18 -4.46 6.01
N MET A 90 17.26 -3.71 6.22
CA MET A 90 17.45 -2.38 5.67
C MET A 90 18.74 -2.36 4.86
N PHE A 91 18.72 -1.79 3.66
CA PHE A 91 19.87 -1.76 2.78
C PHE A 91 19.93 -0.47 1.97
N ARG A 92 21.15 -0.15 1.52
CA ARG A 92 21.44 1.00 0.67
C ARG A 92 21.17 0.65 -0.80
N VAL A 93 20.53 1.55 -1.54
CA VAL A 93 20.23 1.42 -2.96
C VAL A 93 20.87 2.56 -3.74
N PRO A 94 22.14 2.42 -4.20
CA PRO A 94 22.78 3.41 -5.08
C PRO A 94 22.33 3.19 -6.53
N TRP A 95 22.03 4.29 -7.23
CA TRP A 95 21.65 4.25 -8.65
C TRP A 95 22.04 5.56 -9.35
N SER A 96 22.16 5.54 -10.68
CA SER A 96 22.47 6.73 -11.47
C SER A 96 21.27 7.22 -12.26
N ASP A 97 21.05 8.54 -12.31
CA ASP A 97 20.05 9.16 -13.20
C ASP A 97 20.53 9.21 -14.66
N ASP A 98 19.73 9.82 -15.54
CA ASP A 98 20.04 9.94 -16.96
C ASP A 98 21.15 10.96 -17.24
N GLN A 99 21.51 11.80 -16.25
CA GLN A 99 22.63 12.72 -16.29
C GLN A 99 23.92 12.13 -15.73
N GLY A 100 23.88 10.87 -15.26
CA GLY A 100 25.01 10.18 -14.67
C GLY A 100 25.28 10.56 -13.21
N GLN A 101 24.40 11.31 -12.54
CA GLN A 101 24.50 11.58 -11.12
C GLN A 101 24.15 10.34 -10.30
N ILE A 102 24.90 10.12 -9.22
CA ILE A 102 24.66 9.01 -8.30
C ILE A 102 23.72 9.47 -7.19
N HIS A 103 22.64 8.74 -7.04
CA HIS A 103 21.66 8.88 -5.96
C HIS A 103 21.73 7.69 -5.02
N VAL A 104 21.34 7.90 -3.77
CA VAL A 104 21.30 6.85 -2.75
C VAL A 104 19.94 6.88 -2.06
N ASN A 105 19.20 5.79 -2.18
CA ASN A 105 17.97 5.56 -1.46
C ASN A 105 18.14 4.47 -0.40
N ARG A 106 17.17 4.37 0.48
CA ARG A 106 17.09 3.34 1.52
C ARG A 106 16.01 2.34 1.14
N GLY A 107 16.41 1.07 1.05
CA GLY A 107 15.51 -0.06 0.84
C GLY A 107 15.19 -0.79 2.13
N PHE A 108 13.99 -1.37 2.21
CA PHE A 108 13.48 -2.10 3.37
C PHE A 108 12.79 -3.39 2.94
N ARG A 109 12.91 -4.43 3.77
CA ARG A 109 12.03 -5.60 3.79
C ARG A 109 11.79 -6.02 5.23
N VAL A 110 10.56 -5.96 5.67
CA VAL A 110 10.13 -6.47 6.97
C VAL A 110 9.39 -7.78 6.73
N GLN A 111 10.02 -8.87 7.15
CA GLN A 111 9.46 -10.21 7.20
C GLN A 111 8.78 -10.34 8.56
N PHE A 112 7.45 -10.13 8.55
CA PHE A 112 6.76 -9.86 9.79
C PHE A 112 6.39 -11.12 10.55
N ASN A 113 5.73 -12.08 9.86
CA ASN A 113 5.31 -13.33 10.50
C ASN A 113 5.18 -14.44 9.45
N SER A 114 5.74 -15.61 9.74
CA SER A 114 5.74 -16.80 8.87
C SER A 114 4.94 -17.99 9.42
N ALA A 115 4.16 -17.79 10.49
CA ALA A 115 3.45 -18.89 11.16
C ALA A 115 2.48 -19.64 10.22
N LEU A 116 1.89 -18.97 9.22
CA LEU A 116 0.95 -19.57 8.28
C LEU A 116 1.58 -19.95 6.94
N GLY A 117 2.86 -19.62 6.69
CA GLY A 117 3.54 -19.93 5.44
C GLY A 117 4.57 -18.88 5.05
N PRO A 118 5.13 -18.95 3.82
CA PRO A 118 6.10 -18.00 3.34
C PRO A 118 5.64 -16.55 3.50
N TYR A 119 6.59 -15.66 3.81
CA TYR A 119 6.28 -14.24 3.90
C TYR A 119 5.70 -13.73 2.57
N LYS A 120 4.64 -12.94 2.63
CA LYS A 120 3.97 -12.41 1.44
C LYS A 120 3.52 -10.98 1.65
N GLY A 121 3.88 -10.09 0.72
CA GLY A 121 3.42 -8.71 0.76
C GLY A 121 4.12 -7.80 -0.24
N GLY A 122 3.54 -6.62 -0.50
CA GLY A 122 3.96 -5.70 -1.56
C GLY A 122 5.28 -4.98 -1.29
N LEU A 123 5.82 -4.37 -2.36
CA LEU A 123 6.90 -3.40 -2.32
C LEU A 123 6.32 -2.02 -2.66
N ARG A 124 6.58 -1.01 -1.84
CA ARG A 124 6.16 0.38 -2.04
C ARG A 124 7.36 1.26 -2.41
N PHE A 125 7.27 1.97 -3.54
CA PHE A 125 8.24 3.01 -3.90
C PHE A 125 7.57 4.38 -3.81
N HIS A 126 7.89 5.07 -2.72
CA HIS A 126 7.33 6.39 -2.43
C HIS A 126 8.28 7.18 -1.51
N PRO A 127 8.39 8.52 -1.67
CA PRO A 127 9.30 9.33 -0.86
C PRO A 127 9.08 9.23 0.65
N SER A 128 7.84 9.00 1.08
CA SER A 128 7.48 8.87 2.49
C SER A 128 7.92 7.55 3.13
N VAL A 129 8.37 6.56 2.36
CA VAL A 129 8.71 5.24 2.89
C VAL A 129 9.83 5.34 3.92
N ASN A 130 9.54 4.86 5.12
CA ASN A 130 10.44 4.69 6.24
C ASN A 130 10.17 3.36 6.95
N LEU A 131 10.91 3.05 7.99
CA LEU A 131 10.75 1.77 8.70
C LEU A 131 9.38 1.65 9.39
N SER A 132 8.87 2.73 9.99
CA SER A 132 7.55 2.77 10.64
C SER A 132 6.44 2.39 9.65
N ILE A 133 6.43 3.02 8.46
CA ILE A 133 5.47 2.73 7.39
C ILE A 133 5.56 1.27 6.93
N ILE A 134 6.77 0.75 6.74
CA ILE A 134 6.93 -0.64 6.30
C ILE A 134 6.54 -1.63 7.40
N LYS A 135 6.80 -1.32 8.68
CA LYS A 135 6.35 -2.14 9.81
C LYS A 135 4.84 -2.18 9.93
N PHE A 136 4.14 -1.03 9.90
CA PHE A 136 2.69 -1.04 10.01
C PHE A 136 2.03 -1.81 8.86
N LEU A 137 2.48 -1.57 7.64
CA LEU A 137 1.97 -2.29 6.46
C LEU A 137 2.25 -3.80 6.52
N GLY A 138 3.40 -4.19 7.09
CA GLY A 138 3.74 -5.60 7.31
C GLY A 138 2.87 -6.25 8.39
N PHE A 139 2.59 -5.51 9.45
CA PHE A 139 1.71 -5.92 10.53
C PHE A 139 0.27 -6.13 10.03
N GLU A 140 -0.31 -5.17 9.31
CA GLU A 140 -1.62 -5.34 8.70
C GLU A 140 -1.67 -6.50 7.71
N GLN A 141 -0.56 -6.72 6.99
CA GLN A 141 -0.47 -7.78 6.00
C GLN A 141 -0.61 -9.18 6.59
N ILE A 142 -0.19 -9.42 7.84
CA ILE A 142 -0.36 -10.73 8.48
C ILE A 142 -1.85 -11.06 8.69
N PHE A 143 -2.65 -10.10 9.13
CA PHE A 143 -4.09 -10.29 9.30
C PHE A 143 -4.81 -10.42 7.96
N LYS A 144 -4.48 -9.55 7.01
CA LYS A 144 -5.01 -9.63 5.65
C LYS A 144 -4.80 -11.01 5.03
N ASN A 145 -3.60 -11.56 5.12
CA ASN A 145 -3.29 -12.86 4.53
C ASN A 145 -3.96 -14.00 5.30
N SER A 146 -4.02 -13.95 6.63
CA SER A 146 -4.68 -14.98 7.45
C SER A 146 -6.17 -15.13 7.12
N LEU A 147 -6.84 -14.03 6.80
CA LEU A 147 -8.26 -14.03 6.43
C LEU A 147 -8.56 -14.70 5.08
N THR A 148 -7.55 -14.94 4.25
CA THR A 148 -7.73 -15.65 2.97
C THR A 148 -7.87 -17.17 3.14
N GLY A 149 -7.46 -17.72 4.29
CA GLY A 149 -7.36 -19.18 4.51
C GLY A 149 -6.24 -19.85 3.71
N LEU A 150 -5.39 -19.08 3.00
CA LEU A 150 -4.26 -19.61 2.25
C LEU A 150 -2.99 -19.70 3.11
N PRO A 151 -2.05 -20.60 2.81
CA PRO A 151 -0.81 -20.76 3.58
C PRO A 151 0.18 -19.64 3.24
N MET A 152 -0.09 -18.45 3.72
CA MET A 152 0.73 -17.25 3.48
C MET A 152 0.98 -16.51 4.79
N GLY A 153 2.24 -16.25 5.08
CA GLY A 153 2.67 -15.30 6.10
C GLY A 153 2.51 -13.84 5.67
N GLY A 154 3.06 -12.91 6.43
CA GLY A 154 2.99 -11.48 6.14
C GLY A 154 4.35 -10.83 6.07
N ALA A 155 4.52 -9.95 5.08
CA ALA A 155 5.69 -9.09 4.93
C ALA A 155 5.33 -7.78 4.22
N LYS A 156 6.23 -6.81 4.32
CA LYS A 156 6.18 -5.59 3.51
C LYS A 156 7.60 -5.11 3.20
N GLY A 157 7.75 -4.44 2.07
CA GLY A 157 9.01 -3.83 1.71
C GLY A 157 8.82 -2.56 0.90
N GLY A 158 9.92 -1.96 0.49
CA GLY A 158 9.89 -0.77 -0.34
C GLY A 158 11.13 0.09 -0.20
N ALA A 159 11.07 1.29 -0.73
CA ALA A 159 12.14 2.28 -0.66
C ALA A 159 11.58 3.71 -0.68
N ASN A 160 12.36 4.65 -0.11
CA ASN A 160 12.08 6.08 -0.18
C ASN A 160 12.40 6.67 -1.57
N PHE A 161 12.07 5.94 -2.61
CA PHE A 161 12.29 6.30 -4.01
C PHE A 161 11.02 6.86 -4.62
N ASN A 162 11.12 7.98 -5.32
CA ASN A 162 10.01 8.57 -6.06
C ASN A 162 10.07 8.18 -7.54
N PRO A 163 9.24 7.28 -8.03
CA PRO A 163 9.22 6.90 -9.45
C PRO A 163 8.56 7.95 -10.35
N LYS A 164 7.83 8.94 -9.79
CA LYS A 164 7.14 9.98 -10.56
C LYS A 164 8.15 10.88 -11.26
N GLY A 165 7.97 11.08 -12.57
CA GLY A 165 8.84 11.92 -13.38
C GLY A 165 10.19 11.32 -13.74
N LYS A 166 10.45 10.06 -13.39
CA LYS A 166 11.65 9.31 -13.76
C LYS A 166 11.47 8.58 -15.09
N SER A 167 12.56 8.49 -15.86
CA SER A 167 12.56 7.70 -17.09
C SER A 167 12.47 6.20 -16.80
N ASP A 168 12.06 5.42 -17.80
CA ASP A 168 12.05 3.95 -17.68
C ASP A 168 13.45 3.39 -17.41
N ALA A 169 14.50 4.04 -17.96
CA ALA A 169 15.89 3.66 -17.74
C ALA A 169 16.36 3.95 -16.30
N GLU A 170 15.98 5.08 -15.72
CA GLU A 170 16.24 5.42 -14.32
C GLU A 170 15.56 4.41 -13.38
N ILE A 171 14.27 4.13 -13.60
CA ILE A 171 13.51 3.18 -12.80
C ILE A 171 14.09 1.77 -12.92
N MET A 172 14.51 1.37 -14.12
CA MET A 172 15.19 0.08 -14.32
C MET A 172 16.48 -0.02 -13.51
N ARG A 173 17.34 1.00 -13.56
CA ARG A 173 18.60 1.03 -12.79
C ARG A 173 18.34 0.97 -11.29
N PHE A 174 17.34 1.73 -10.81
CA PHE A 174 16.92 1.66 -9.41
C PHE A 174 16.44 0.25 -9.03
N CYS A 175 15.52 -0.34 -9.79
CA CYS A 175 15.02 -1.69 -9.54
C CYS A 175 16.12 -2.75 -9.55
N GLN A 176 17.09 -2.64 -10.45
CA GLN A 176 18.23 -3.55 -10.52
C GLN A 176 19.10 -3.43 -9.26
N SER A 177 19.42 -2.22 -8.82
CA SER A 177 20.18 -1.99 -7.59
C SER A 177 19.43 -2.50 -6.36
N PHE A 178 18.13 -2.19 -6.25
CA PHE A 178 17.26 -2.65 -5.17
C PHE A 178 17.22 -4.18 -5.08
N MET A 179 17.00 -4.86 -6.21
CA MET A 179 16.93 -6.33 -6.26
C MET A 179 18.28 -6.99 -5.98
N THR A 180 19.40 -6.33 -6.29
CA THR A 180 20.75 -6.87 -5.99
C THR A 180 20.93 -7.14 -4.50
N GLU A 181 20.34 -6.32 -3.65
CA GLU A 181 20.34 -6.55 -2.20
C GLU A 181 19.19 -7.48 -1.76
N LEU A 182 17.98 -7.20 -2.23
CA LEU A 182 16.77 -7.91 -1.80
C LEU A 182 16.81 -9.41 -2.12
N GLN A 183 17.39 -9.83 -3.26
CA GLN A 183 17.41 -11.23 -3.71
C GLN A 183 18.00 -12.22 -2.71
N ARG A 184 18.79 -11.75 -1.75
CA ARG A 184 19.39 -12.58 -0.68
C ARG A 184 18.37 -13.06 0.35
N HIS A 185 17.22 -12.40 0.42
CA HIS A 185 16.22 -12.54 1.47
C HIS A 185 14.88 -13.08 0.98
N ILE A 186 14.72 -13.25 -0.35
CA ILE A 186 13.45 -13.66 -0.97
C ILE A 186 13.61 -14.97 -1.75
N GLY A 187 12.50 -15.64 -1.98
CA GLY A 187 12.43 -16.87 -2.75
C GLY A 187 10.99 -17.39 -2.79
N PRO A 188 10.66 -18.30 -3.73
CA PRO A 188 9.29 -18.78 -3.91
C PRO A 188 8.70 -19.45 -2.67
N ASP A 189 9.54 -20.09 -1.83
CA ASP A 189 9.12 -20.80 -0.63
C ASP A 189 9.55 -20.10 0.67
N THR A 190 10.12 -18.89 0.58
CA THR A 190 10.62 -18.14 1.71
C THR A 190 9.87 -16.82 1.89
N ASP A 191 9.95 -15.96 0.87
CA ASP A 191 9.38 -14.62 0.89
C ASP A 191 9.06 -14.16 -0.53
N VAL A 192 7.78 -13.86 -0.80
CA VAL A 192 7.27 -13.54 -2.14
C VAL A 192 6.73 -12.12 -2.19
N PRO A 193 7.54 -11.14 -2.63
CA PRO A 193 7.09 -9.77 -2.85
C PRO A 193 6.05 -9.65 -3.97
N ALA A 194 5.32 -8.52 -3.92
CA ALA A 194 4.30 -8.12 -4.89
C ALA A 194 4.39 -6.63 -5.21
N GLY A 195 3.53 -6.12 -6.09
CA GLY A 195 3.34 -4.69 -6.29
C GLY A 195 2.58 -4.01 -5.16
N ASP A 196 2.80 -2.71 -5.03
CA ASP A 196 2.11 -1.76 -4.15
C ASP A 196 2.29 -0.35 -4.76
N ILE A 197 2.02 0.74 -4.03
CA ILE A 197 2.19 2.11 -4.52
C ILE A 197 3.60 2.30 -5.16
N GLY A 198 3.61 2.78 -6.39
CA GLY A 198 4.83 3.02 -7.15
C GLY A 198 5.53 1.76 -7.70
N VAL A 199 4.92 0.58 -7.55
CA VAL A 199 5.43 -0.70 -8.07
C VAL A 199 4.33 -1.43 -8.82
N GLY A 200 4.27 -1.22 -10.10
CA GLY A 200 3.38 -1.89 -11.03
C GLY A 200 4.07 -3.00 -11.84
N GLY A 201 3.42 -3.44 -12.92
CA GLY A 201 3.95 -4.51 -13.78
C GLY A 201 5.32 -4.21 -14.40
N ARG A 202 5.61 -2.93 -14.72
CA ARG A 202 6.91 -2.48 -15.21
C ARG A 202 8.02 -2.71 -14.17
N GLU A 203 7.84 -2.23 -12.96
CA GLU A 203 8.79 -2.37 -11.85
C GLU A 203 8.98 -3.85 -11.51
N ILE A 204 7.91 -4.62 -11.44
CA ILE A 204 7.98 -6.07 -11.23
C ILE A 204 8.79 -6.74 -12.34
N GLY A 205 8.64 -6.30 -13.59
CA GLY A 205 9.44 -6.79 -14.71
C GLY A 205 10.94 -6.54 -14.54
N TYR A 206 11.32 -5.34 -14.15
CA TYR A 206 12.74 -4.98 -13.89
C TYR A 206 13.31 -5.74 -12.70
N LEU A 207 12.54 -5.87 -11.62
CA LEU A 207 12.92 -6.63 -10.41
C LEU A 207 13.11 -8.11 -10.74
N PHE A 208 12.15 -8.73 -11.45
CA PHE A 208 12.23 -10.15 -11.83
C PHE A 208 13.38 -10.42 -12.80
N GLY A 209 13.58 -9.54 -13.79
CA GLY A 209 14.70 -9.65 -14.72
C GLY A 209 16.06 -9.63 -14.02
N GLN A 210 16.25 -8.76 -13.02
CA GLN A 210 17.47 -8.70 -12.23
C GLN A 210 17.62 -9.93 -11.32
N TYR A 211 16.54 -10.38 -10.66
CA TYR A 211 16.57 -11.60 -9.86
C TYR A 211 17.05 -12.80 -10.66
N ARG A 212 16.48 -13.01 -11.86
CA ARG A 212 16.90 -14.09 -12.76
C ARG A 212 18.38 -14.04 -13.12
N ARG A 213 18.91 -12.85 -13.40
CA ARG A 213 20.34 -12.67 -13.73
C ARG A 213 21.25 -13.04 -12.56
N LEU A 214 20.87 -12.67 -11.34
CA LEU A 214 21.65 -12.94 -10.13
C LEU A 214 21.58 -14.41 -9.70
N ARG A 215 20.40 -15.01 -9.79
CA ARG A 215 20.17 -16.40 -9.35
C ARG A 215 20.41 -17.44 -10.45
N ASN A 216 20.52 -17.00 -11.70
CA ASN A 216 20.60 -17.87 -12.87
C ASN A 216 19.47 -18.93 -12.93
N SER A 217 18.26 -18.54 -12.50
CA SER A 217 17.08 -19.41 -12.38
C SER A 217 15.81 -18.67 -12.81
N PHE A 218 14.84 -19.41 -13.33
CA PHE A 218 13.49 -18.91 -13.64
C PHE A 218 12.52 -19.31 -12.53
N ASP A 219 12.64 -18.69 -11.37
CA ASP A 219 11.79 -18.94 -10.20
C ASP A 219 10.48 -18.18 -10.34
N ALA A 220 9.52 -18.73 -11.08
CA ALA A 220 8.24 -18.07 -11.35
C ALA A 220 7.46 -17.68 -10.08
N GLY A 221 7.67 -18.39 -8.97
CA GLY A 221 7.03 -18.13 -7.68
C GLY A 221 7.61 -16.95 -6.88
N VAL A 222 8.78 -16.39 -7.24
CA VAL A 222 9.50 -15.42 -6.40
C VAL A 222 8.82 -14.06 -6.27
N LEU A 223 8.03 -13.65 -7.27
CA LEU A 223 7.33 -12.36 -7.31
C LEU A 223 5.93 -12.55 -7.88
N THR A 224 4.93 -11.87 -7.36
CA THR A 224 3.61 -11.76 -7.99
C THR A 224 3.43 -10.42 -8.70
N GLY A 225 2.46 -10.35 -9.63
CA GLY A 225 2.25 -9.16 -10.47
C GLY A 225 3.00 -9.19 -11.80
N LYS A 226 3.51 -10.36 -12.19
CA LYS A 226 4.15 -10.61 -13.48
C LYS A 226 3.13 -10.67 -14.62
N GLY A 227 3.58 -10.38 -15.84
CA GLY A 227 2.80 -10.62 -17.06
C GLY A 227 2.60 -12.12 -17.33
N LEU A 228 1.52 -12.49 -18.01
CA LEU A 228 1.15 -13.88 -18.28
C LEU A 228 2.26 -14.66 -18.98
N THR A 229 2.93 -14.05 -19.95
CA THR A 229 3.98 -14.69 -20.76
C THR A 229 5.27 -15.00 -20.01
N TRP A 230 5.41 -14.48 -18.77
CA TRP A 230 6.60 -14.70 -17.95
C TRP A 230 6.27 -15.09 -16.50
N GLY A 231 5.24 -15.90 -16.33
CA GLY A 231 4.90 -16.58 -15.07
C GLY A 231 3.89 -15.83 -14.19
N GLY A 232 3.08 -14.94 -14.76
CA GLY A 232 1.96 -14.30 -14.09
C GLY A 232 0.67 -15.14 -14.11
N SER A 233 -0.33 -14.69 -13.37
CA SER A 233 -1.66 -15.29 -13.30
C SER A 233 -2.72 -14.40 -13.93
N PHE A 234 -3.81 -15.00 -14.42
CA PHE A 234 -5.00 -14.28 -14.86
C PHE A 234 -5.65 -13.51 -13.72
N ALA A 235 -6.40 -12.49 -14.05
CA ALA A 235 -7.19 -11.66 -13.14
C ALA A 235 -6.40 -11.01 -11.98
N ARG A 236 -5.04 -11.00 -12.03
CA ARG A 236 -4.23 -10.40 -10.95
C ARG A 236 -4.33 -8.88 -10.94
N THR A 237 -4.45 -8.28 -12.10
CA THR A 237 -4.54 -6.82 -12.27
C THR A 237 -5.84 -6.29 -11.66
N GLU A 238 -6.94 -6.95 -11.94
CA GLU A 238 -8.30 -6.60 -11.52
C GLU A 238 -8.60 -6.99 -10.08
N ALA A 239 -7.91 -7.99 -9.56
CA ALA A 239 -8.30 -8.72 -8.34
C ALA A 239 -8.57 -7.83 -7.12
N THR A 240 -7.77 -6.79 -6.91
CA THR A 240 -7.92 -5.93 -5.72
C THR A 240 -9.17 -5.06 -5.83
N GLY A 241 -9.36 -4.39 -6.97
CA GLY A 241 -10.54 -3.56 -7.21
C GLY A 241 -11.83 -4.39 -7.24
N TYR A 242 -11.81 -5.51 -7.92
CA TYR A 242 -12.96 -6.42 -7.98
C TYR A 242 -13.29 -7.01 -6.60
N GLY A 243 -12.30 -7.44 -5.86
CA GLY A 243 -12.49 -7.99 -4.50
C GLY A 243 -13.10 -6.99 -3.54
N LEU A 244 -12.67 -5.72 -3.60
CA LEU A 244 -13.27 -4.64 -2.84
C LEU A 244 -14.76 -4.49 -3.15
N VAL A 245 -15.13 -4.45 -4.44
CA VAL A 245 -16.52 -4.27 -4.86
C VAL A 245 -17.36 -5.49 -4.52
N TYR A 246 -16.86 -6.71 -4.69
CA TYR A 246 -17.57 -7.91 -4.25
C TYR A 246 -17.85 -7.92 -2.75
N PHE A 247 -16.86 -7.53 -1.95
CA PHE A 247 -17.05 -7.43 -0.51
C PHE A 247 -18.09 -6.35 -0.15
N ALA A 248 -18.02 -5.18 -0.80
CA ALA A 248 -18.99 -4.11 -0.59
C ALA A 248 -20.40 -4.52 -1.03
N GLU A 249 -20.54 -5.29 -2.12
CA GLU A 249 -21.85 -5.84 -2.56
C GLU A 249 -22.43 -6.78 -1.50
N GLU A 250 -21.61 -7.66 -0.90
CA GLU A 250 -22.10 -8.52 0.20
C GLU A 250 -22.49 -7.72 1.44
N MET A 251 -21.77 -6.63 1.75
CA MET A 251 -22.18 -5.71 2.81
C MET A 251 -23.54 -5.04 2.49
N LEU A 252 -23.73 -4.55 1.27
CA LEU A 252 -24.98 -3.95 0.83
C LEU A 252 -26.15 -4.96 0.89
N ARG A 253 -25.92 -6.20 0.45
CA ARG A 253 -26.91 -7.28 0.53
C ARG A 253 -27.33 -7.61 1.96
N ALA A 254 -26.39 -7.58 2.90
CA ALA A 254 -26.71 -7.76 4.32
C ALA A 254 -27.63 -6.67 4.86
N HIS A 255 -27.66 -5.50 4.22
CA HIS A 255 -28.56 -4.39 4.51
C HIS A 255 -29.79 -4.31 3.56
N GLY A 256 -30.04 -5.35 2.76
CA GLY A 256 -31.19 -5.45 1.87
C GLY A 256 -31.11 -4.56 0.63
N THR A 257 -29.90 -4.16 0.20
CA THR A 257 -29.67 -3.33 -1.00
C THR A 257 -28.52 -3.90 -1.85
N SER A 258 -28.17 -3.25 -2.95
CA SER A 258 -27.10 -3.66 -3.87
C SER A 258 -26.45 -2.43 -4.51
N PHE A 259 -25.46 -2.63 -5.39
CA PHE A 259 -24.91 -1.54 -6.20
C PHE A 259 -25.85 -1.03 -7.29
N ASP A 260 -26.86 -1.81 -7.69
CA ASP A 260 -27.77 -1.43 -8.77
C ASP A 260 -28.46 -0.09 -8.50
N GLY A 261 -28.33 0.83 -9.43
CA GLY A 261 -28.84 2.19 -9.34
C GLY A 261 -28.13 3.11 -8.34
N LYS A 262 -27.07 2.65 -7.65
CA LYS A 262 -26.34 3.47 -6.68
C LYS A 262 -25.40 4.46 -7.33
N ARG A 263 -25.27 5.62 -6.71
CA ARG A 263 -24.28 6.65 -7.01
C ARG A 263 -23.02 6.38 -6.19
N VAL A 264 -21.89 6.19 -6.87
CA VAL A 264 -20.62 5.76 -6.23
C VAL A 264 -19.52 6.79 -6.45
N VAL A 265 -18.72 7.01 -5.43
CA VAL A 265 -17.49 7.81 -5.47
C VAL A 265 -16.31 6.89 -5.17
N VAL A 266 -15.23 7.00 -5.96
CA VAL A 266 -14.04 6.17 -5.83
C VAL A 266 -12.82 7.09 -5.67
N SER A 267 -12.10 7.02 -4.55
CA SER A 267 -10.85 7.77 -4.43
C SER A 267 -9.73 7.08 -5.20
N GLY A 268 -8.79 7.90 -5.70
CA GLY A 268 -7.71 7.39 -6.54
C GLY A 268 -8.10 7.24 -8.01
N SER A 269 -7.11 6.93 -8.82
CA SER A 269 -7.23 6.59 -10.25
C SER A 269 -6.11 5.64 -10.68
N GLY A 270 -5.56 4.91 -9.72
CA GLY A 270 -4.60 3.82 -9.93
C GLY A 270 -5.31 2.49 -10.18
N ASN A 271 -4.55 1.41 -10.14
CA ASN A 271 -5.06 0.05 -10.41
C ASN A 271 -6.32 -0.30 -9.61
N VAL A 272 -6.31 -0.13 -8.28
CA VAL A 272 -7.48 -0.47 -7.45
C VAL A 272 -8.71 0.34 -7.85
N ALA A 273 -8.57 1.66 -8.00
CA ALA A 273 -9.66 2.55 -8.33
C ALA A 273 -10.26 2.29 -9.72
N ILE A 274 -9.43 2.03 -10.74
CA ILE A 274 -9.87 1.72 -12.09
C ILE A 274 -10.76 0.48 -12.09
N TYR A 275 -10.28 -0.62 -11.50
CA TYR A 275 -11.01 -1.88 -11.52
C TYR A 275 -12.15 -1.92 -10.50
N ALA A 276 -12.11 -1.13 -9.43
CA ALA A 276 -13.28 -0.90 -8.58
C ALA A 276 -14.38 -0.14 -9.34
N THR A 277 -14.02 0.89 -10.11
CA THR A 277 -14.95 1.64 -10.96
C THR A 277 -15.59 0.72 -11.99
N GLU A 278 -14.80 -0.08 -12.71
CA GLU A 278 -15.27 -1.04 -13.71
C GLU A 278 -16.28 -2.03 -13.09
N LYS A 279 -15.92 -2.66 -11.99
CA LYS A 279 -16.76 -3.68 -11.36
C LYS A 279 -18.03 -3.08 -10.74
N ALA A 280 -17.96 -1.92 -10.11
CA ALA A 280 -19.15 -1.24 -9.58
C ALA A 280 -20.16 -0.90 -10.70
N GLN A 281 -19.67 -0.44 -11.86
CA GLN A 281 -20.52 -0.18 -13.03
C GLN A 281 -21.11 -1.46 -13.62
N GLU A 282 -20.35 -2.56 -13.67
CA GLU A 282 -20.87 -3.87 -14.08
C GLU A 282 -22.01 -4.37 -13.18
N LEU A 283 -22.00 -4.00 -11.89
CA LEU A 283 -23.06 -4.31 -10.93
C LEU A 283 -24.21 -3.28 -10.94
N GLY A 284 -24.27 -2.37 -11.93
CA GLY A 284 -25.37 -1.45 -12.14
C GLY A 284 -25.21 -0.09 -11.45
N ALA A 285 -24.08 0.20 -10.82
CA ALA A 285 -23.83 1.51 -10.21
C ALA A 285 -23.43 2.58 -11.24
N THR A 286 -23.64 3.83 -10.89
CA THR A 286 -23.04 4.99 -11.59
C THR A 286 -21.88 5.52 -10.77
N VAL A 287 -20.65 5.27 -11.20
CA VAL A 287 -19.46 5.89 -10.57
C VAL A 287 -19.31 7.30 -11.11
N VAL A 288 -19.49 8.29 -10.27
CA VAL A 288 -19.58 9.71 -10.67
C VAL A 288 -18.31 10.49 -10.39
N ALA A 289 -17.38 9.99 -9.56
CA ALA A 289 -16.16 10.70 -9.28
C ALA A 289 -14.97 9.77 -9.05
N VAL A 290 -13.79 10.22 -9.50
CA VAL A 290 -12.46 9.62 -9.24
C VAL A 290 -11.45 10.72 -8.95
N SER A 291 -10.35 10.39 -8.23
CA SER A 291 -9.34 11.37 -7.85
C SER A 291 -7.91 10.93 -8.14
N ASP A 292 -6.99 11.87 -8.08
CA ASP A 292 -5.55 11.60 -7.89
C ASP A 292 -4.92 12.70 -7.01
N SER A 293 -3.60 12.68 -6.86
CA SER A 293 -2.89 13.68 -6.03
C SER A 293 -2.94 15.12 -6.57
N SER A 294 -3.58 15.38 -7.72
CA SER A 294 -3.76 16.72 -8.29
C SER A 294 -5.18 17.28 -8.08
N GLY A 295 -6.13 16.45 -7.64
CA GLY A 295 -7.51 16.82 -7.46
C GLY A 295 -8.47 15.67 -7.80
N PHE A 296 -9.70 15.99 -8.12
CA PHE A 296 -10.73 15.01 -8.49
C PHE A 296 -11.55 15.45 -9.69
N VAL A 297 -12.16 14.48 -10.34
CA VAL A 297 -13.09 14.69 -11.46
C VAL A 297 -14.45 14.22 -11.03
N VAL A 298 -15.47 15.01 -11.37
CA VAL A 298 -16.89 14.63 -11.29
C VAL A 298 -17.46 14.54 -12.70
N ASP A 299 -18.08 13.42 -13.03
CA ASP A 299 -18.81 13.17 -14.27
C ASP A 299 -20.19 12.58 -13.94
N GLU A 300 -21.20 13.41 -13.99
CA GLU A 300 -22.58 13.02 -13.65
C GLU A 300 -23.16 11.96 -14.61
N ALA A 301 -22.60 11.85 -15.82
CA ALA A 301 -22.97 10.81 -16.78
C ALA A 301 -22.33 9.44 -16.48
N GLY A 302 -21.49 9.38 -15.45
CA GLY A 302 -20.68 8.22 -15.08
C GLY A 302 -19.29 8.25 -15.71
N ILE A 303 -18.29 7.82 -14.93
CA ILE A 303 -16.91 7.73 -15.37
C ILE A 303 -16.78 6.75 -16.54
N ASP A 304 -16.15 7.20 -17.61
CA ASP A 304 -15.77 6.36 -18.76
C ASP A 304 -14.49 5.59 -18.40
N VAL A 305 -14.63 4.30 -18.14
CA VAL A 305 -13.53 3.43 -17.68
C VAL A 305 -12.44 3.30 -18.75
N GLU A 306 -12.81 3.21 -20.03
CA GLU A 306 -11.81 3.06 -21.12
C GLU A 306 -10.99 4.33 -21.29
N LEU A 307 -11.61 5.51 -21.19
CA LEU A 307 -10.88 6.78 -21.17
C LEU A 307 -10.00 6.90 -19.93
N LEU A 308 -10.50 6.45 -18.77
CA LEU A 308 -9.73 6.45 -17.52
C LEU A 308 -8.48 5.55 -17.64
N LYS A 309 -8.63 4.33 -18.19
CA LYS A 309 -7.51 3.42 -18.48
C LYS A 309 -6.52 4.03 -19.47
N ASP A 310 -7.01 4.67 -20.54
CA ASP A 310 -6.13 5.31 -21.52
C ASP A 310 -5.29 6.44 -20.89
N VAL A 311 -5.93 7.31 -20.10
CA VAL A 311 -5.25 8.40 -19.42
C VAL A 311 -4.23 7.88 -18.40
N LYS A 312 -4.62 6.92 -17.56
CA LYS A 312 -3.82 6.53 -16.39
C LYS A 312 -2.81 5.41 -16.67
N GLU A 313 -3.19 4.40 -17.44
CA GLU A 313 -2.34 3.23 -17.69
C GLU A 313 -1.48 3.39 -18.95
N ARG A 314 -2.07 3.86 -20.06
CA ARG A 314 -1.35 3.98 -21.34
C ARG A 314 -0.51 5.26 -21.39
N ARG A 315 -1.12 6.43 -21.13
CA ARG A 315 -0.44 7.75 -21.20
C ARG A 315 0.21 8.18 -19.89
N ARG A 316 -0.12 7.55 -18.76
CA ARG A 316 0.38 7.88 -17.41
C ARG A 316 0.15 9.35 -17.04
N GLY A 317 -0.97 9.92 -17.53
CA GLY A 317 -1.39 11.29 -17.32
C GLY A 317 -2.02 11.55 -15.96
N ARG A 318 -2.51 12.77 -15.77
CA ARG A 318 -3.25 13.21 -14.60
C ARG A 318 -4.76 13.06 -14.81
N ILE A 319 -5.54 13.07 -13.71
CA ILE A 319 -7.00 12.98 -13.83
C ILE A 319 -7.60 14.22 -14.51
N SER A 320 -6.93 15.37 -14.47
CA SER A 320 -7.29 16.55 -15.25
C SER A 320 -7.30 16.30 -16.76
N ASP A 321 -6.45 15.40 -17.26
CA ASP A 321 -6.42 15.05 -18.70
C ASP A 321 -7.66 14.26 -19.13
N TYR A 322 -8.31 13.55 -18.19
CA TYR A 322 -9.61 12.94 -18.40
C TYR A 322 -10.69 14.02 -18.63
N ALA A 323 -10.76 15.01 -17.75
CA ALA A 323 -11.75 16.08 -17.87
C ALA A 323 -11.58 16.90 -19.16
N ASN A 324 -10.35 17.08 -19.64
CA ASN A 324 -10.06 17.78 -20.90
C ASN A 324 -10.61 17.04 -22.14
N GLN A 325 -10.93 15.76 -22.03
CA GLN A 325 -11.39 14.91 -23.14
C GLN A 325 -12.87 14.51 -23.05
N ARG A 326 -13.53 14.91 -21.96
CA ARG A 326 -14.94 14.54 -21.72
C ARG A 326 -15.74 15.76 -21.28
N SER A 327 -16.66 16.19 -22.15
CA SER A 327 -17.41 17.45 -21.97
C SER A 327 -18.37 17.43 -20.76
N SER A 328 -18.79 16.25 -20.30
CA SER A 328 -19.61 16.08 -19.09
C SER A 328 -18.81 16.13 -17.79
N ALA A 329 -17.50 15.96 -17.88
CA ALA A 329 -16.61 15.89 -16.70
C ALA A 329 -16.13 17.27 -16.28
N ARG A 330 -15.99 17.47 -14.96
CA ARG A 330 -15.44 18.68 -14.34
C ARG A 330 -14.28 18.30 -13.43
N PHE A 331 -13.14 18.93 -13.60
CA PHE A 331 -11.99 18.79 -12.71
C PHE A 331 -12.01 19.86 -11.62
N SER A 332 -11.69 19.48 -10.39
CA SER A 332 -11.42 20.39 -9.27
C SER A 332 -10.05 20.05 -8.67
N ALA A 333 -9.20 21.08 -8.52
CA ALA A 333 -7.92 20.98 -7.80
C ALA A 333 -8.07 21.22 -6.30
N GLU A 334 -9.21 21.79 -5.88
CA GLU A 334 -9.51 22.15 -4.49
C GLU A 334 -10.73 21.37 -3.97
N GLY A 335 -10.83 21.23 -2.65
CA GLY A 335 -11.88 20.48 -1.97
C GLY A 335 -11.56 18.99 -1.83
N SER A 336 -12.54 18.24 -1.37
CA SER A 336 -12.41 16.80 -1.14
C SER A 336 -13.37 16.02 -2.03
N ILE A 337 -12.91 14.91 -2.60
CA ILE A 337 -13.77 13.98 -3.34
C ILE A 337 -14.90 13.44 -2.44
N TRP A 338 -14.69 13.42 -1.13
CA TRP A 338 -15.65 12.97 -0.14
C TRP A 338 -16.83 13.93 0.09
N GLU A 339 -16.74 15.16 -0.45
CA GLU A 339 -17.82 16.13 -0.47
C GLU A 339 -18.83 15.87 -1.61
N VAL A 340 -18.48 15.02 -2.56
CA VAL A 340 -19.37 14.66 -3.68
C VAL A 340 -20.49 13.76 -3.17
N PRO A 341 -21.78 14.13 -3.33
CA PRO A 341 -22.89 13.32 -2.87
C PRO A 341 -22.86 11.92 -3.49
N CYS A 342 -22.97 10.88 -2.66
CA CYS A 342 -22.98 9.49 -3.10
C CYS A 342 -23.77 8.59 -2.12
N ASP A 343 -24.15 7.42 -2.61
CA ASP A 343 -24.70 6.34 -1.79
C ASP A 343 -23.61 5.44 -1.23
N VAL A 344 -22.51 5.26 -1.99
CA VAL A 344 -21.38 4.41 -1.62
C VAL A 344 -20.08 5.14 -1.91
N ALA A 345 -19.18 5.16 -0.93
CA ALA A 345 -17.83 5.69 -1.03
C ALA A 345 -16.81 4.54 -0.98
N LEU A 346 -15.95 4.43 -1.99
CA LEU A 346 -14.91 3.40 -2.09
C LEU A 346 -13.53 4.04 -1.96
N PRO A 347 -12.86 3.94 -0.80
CA PRO A 347 -11.49 4.43 -0.62
C PRO A 347 -10.49 3.48 -1.29
N CYS A 348 -9.88 3.95 -2.40
CA CYS A 348 -9.00 3.16 -3.27
C CYS A 348 -7.62 3.78 -3.49
N ALA A 349 -7.25 4.83 -2.74
CA ALA A 349 -5.99 5.54 -2.92
C ALA A 349 -4.95 5.20 -1.85
N THR A 350 -5.07 5.74 -0.64
CA THR A 350 -4.07 5.58 0.42
C THR A 350 -4.72 5.35 1.80
N GLN A 351 -3.89 4.99 2.78
CA GLN A 351 -4.33 4.95 4.18
C GLN A 351 -4.71 6.35 4.70
N ASN A 352 -5.61 6.41 5.68
CA ASN A 352 -6.04 7.64 6.37
C ASN A 352 -6.57 8.73 5.41
N GLU A 353 -7.24 8.34 4.33
CA GLU A 353 -7.80 9.29 3.37
C GLU A 353 -9.23 9.73 3.69
N LEU A 354 -9.92 9.04 4.58
CA LEU A 354 -11.18 9.49 5.18
C LEU A 354 -10.85 10.32 6.42
N PRO A 355 -11.49 11.52 6.55
CA PRO A 355 -11.22 12.40 7.68
C PRO A 355 -11.80 11.88 8.99
#